data_907ce6a334112287b378941aaca4aff2
#
_entry.id   907ce6a334112287b378941aaca4aff2
#
_cell.length_a   1.000
_cell.length_b   1.000
_cell.length_c   1.000
_cell.angle_alpha   90.00
_cell.angle_beta   90.00
_cell.angle_gamma   90.00
#
_symmetry.space_group_name_H-M   'P 1'
#
loop_
_entity.id
_entity.type
_entity.pdbx_description
1 polymer ?
#
loop_
_entity_poly.entity_id
_entity_poly.type
_entity_poly.pdbx_seq_one_letter_code
_entity_poly.pdbx_strand_id
1 'polypeptide(L)'
;AYDKEVDAFNMTLDKKAKHKLYIVCSKDQLNEAESMELFSMIDRLSAELSVAKSDAEKTHLLLLRAVAHSVLRDFEAAIADFTEYVGLGGKSSIAYWQRAVCQTELDEFNLSEGKGITNLHSAEADFSDAIRQNGNNAYVYYNRGNLHAGRNELSKAIDDYSIAIRIDSNLAEAYYNRGIARSKSGNKQAAIQDLSKAGELGLYDAYAVIKRLNKQK
;
A
#
# COMPACT_ATOMS: atom_id res chain seq x y z
N ALA A 1 2.02 17.04 4.12
CA ALA A 1 2.27 17.65 2.81
C ALA A 1 2.28 16.54 1.79
N TYR A 2 1.37 16.57 0.83
CA TYR A 2 1.36 15.68 -0.32
C TYR A 2 2.69 15.84 -1.06
N ASP A 3 3.26 14.70 -1.46
CA ASP A 3 4.48 14.69 -2.24
C ASP A 3 4.18 15.33 -3.60
N LYS A 4 4.91 16.38 -3.97
CA LYS A 4 4.68 17.12 -5.23
C LYS A 4 4.75 16.24 -6.47
N GLU A 5 5.49 15.13 -6.40
CA GLU A 5 5.62 14.17 -7.49
C GLU A 5 4.34 13.37 -7.70
N VAL A 6 3.62 13.05 -6.61
CA VAL A 6 2.30 12.40 -6.71
C VAL A 6 1.23 13.36 -7.19
N ASP A 7 1.29 14.62 -6.78
CA ASP A 7 0.38 15.62 -7.31
C ASP A 7 0.59 15.80 -8.82
N ALA A 8 1.85 15.83 -9.30
CA ALA A 8 2.15 15.88 -10.71
C ALA A 8 1.63 14.64 -11.46
N PHE A 9 1.79 13.44 -10.90
CA PHE A 9 1.24 12.21 -11.46
C PHE A 9 -0.29 12.24 -11.49
N ASN A 10 -0.94 12.64 -10.39
CA ASN A 10 -2.38 12.79 -10.31
C ASN A 10 -2.95 13.79 -11.31
N MET A 11 -2.18 14.80 -11.70
CA MET A 11 -2.60 15.77 -12.72
C MET A 11 -2.53 15.19 -14.14
N THR A 12 -1.73 14.15 -14.36
CA THR A 12 -1.62 13.47 -15.67
C THR A 12 -2.64 12.35 -15.85
N LEU A 13 -3.23 11.86 -14.75
CA LEU A 13 -4.30 10.87 -14.78
C LEU A 13 -5.66 11.57 -14.91
N ASP A 14 -6.60 10.96 -15.65
CA ASP A 14 -8.00 11.40 -15.67
C ASP A 14 -8.56 11.45 -14.23
N LYS A 15 -9.56 12.35 -14.01
CA LYS A 15 -10.19 12.56 -12.68
C LYS A 15 -10.66 11.26 -12.03
N LYS A 16 -11.06 10.27 -12.83
CA LYS A 16 -11.43 8.92 -12.35
C LYS A 16 -10.24 8.11 -11.85
N ALA A 17 -9.07 8.30 -12.41
CA ALA A 17 -7.85 7.61 -12.00
C ALA A 17 -7.17 8.25 -10.78
N LYS A 18 -7.49 9.52 -10.44
CA LYS A 18 -6.95 10.20 -9.25
C LYS A 18 -7.16 9.44 -7.94
N HIS A 19 -8.31 8.77 -7.81
CA HIS A 19 -8.59 7.95 -6.63
C HIS A 19 -7.83 6.61 -6.63
N LYS A 20 -7.22 6.24 -7.74
CA LYS A 20 -6.64 4.91 -7.94
C LYS A 20 -5.16 4.78 -7.57
N LEU A 21 -4.47 5.86 -7.30
CA LEU A 21 -3.13 5.80 -6.67
C LEU A 21 -3.15 5.12 -5.30
N TYR A 22 -4.32 5.05 -4.68
CA TYR A 22 -4.55 4.33 -3.43
C TYR A 22 -5.05 2.88 -3.64
N ILE A 23 -5.28 2.47 -4.90
CA ILE A 23 -5.86 1.16 -5.27
C ILE A 23 -4.89 0.01 -5.06
N VAL A 24 -3.60 0.26 -5.00
CA VAL A 24 -2.66 -0.79 -4.57
C VAL A 24 -3.01 -1.27 -3.15
N CYS A 25 -3.75 -0.47 -2.38
CA CYS A 25 -4.31 -0.79 -1.08
C CYS A 25 -5.77 -1.25 -1.11
N SER A 26 -6.50 -1.03 -2.21
CA SER A 26 -7.88 -1.47 -2.42
C SER A 26 -7.93 -2.52 -3.53
N LYS A 27 -8.78 -3.53 -3.37
CA LYS A 27 -8.91 -4.64 -4.33
C LYS A 27 -9.74 -4.29 -5.57
N ASP A 28 -9.98 -3.01 -5.84
CA ASP A 28 -10.75 -2.59 -7.00
C ASP A 28 -9.98 -2.86 -8.29
N GLN A 29 -10.62 -3.51 -9.23
CA GLN A 29 -10.04 -3.79 -10.54
C GLN A 29 -10.25 -2.62 -11.50
N LEU A 30 -9.22 -2.30 -12.27
CA LEU A 30 -9.32 -1.36 -13.39
C LEU A 30 -10.26 -1.92 -14.46
N ASN A 31 -11.04 -1.04 -15.08
CA ASN A 31 -11.73 -1.41 -16.32
C ASN A 31 -10.75 -1.40 -17.51
N GLU A 32 -11.18 -1.97 -18.63
CA GLU A 32 -10.34 -2.14 -19.82
C GLU A 32 -9.80 -0.80 -20.37
N ALA A 33 -10.65 0.24 -20.43
CA ALA A 33 -10.25 1.56 -20.93
C ALA A 33 -9.18 2.21 -20.03
N GLU A 34 -9.34 2.11 -18.70
CA GLU A 34 -8.38 2.62 -17.74
C GLU A 34 -7.04 1.87 -17.82
N SER A 35 -7.08 0.57 -18.06
CA SER A 35 -5.87 -0.24 -18.24
C SER A 35 -5.14 0.17 -19.53
N MET A 36 -5.86 0.36 -20.65
CA MET A 36 -5.28 0.81 -21.91
C MET A 36 -4.63 2.19 -21.82
N GLU A 37 -5.23 3.11 -21.07
CA GLU A 37 -4.67 4.44 -20.85
C GLU A 37 -3.34 4.37 -20.08
N LEU A 38 -3.27 3.51 -19.05
CA LEU A 38 -2.02 3.29 -18.30
C LEU A 38 -0.95 2.60 -19.15
N PHE A 39 -1.30 1.63 -19.99
CA PHE A 39 -0.34 1.03 -20.93
C PHE A 39 0.23 2.08 -21.90
N SER A 40 -0.64 2.91 -22.49
CA SER A 40 -0.19 4.02 -23.36
C SER A 40 0.73 5.00 -22.63
N MET A 41 0.45 5.29 -21.34
CA MET A 41 1.32 6.11 -20.52
C MET A 41 2.68 5.46 -20.28
N ILE A 42 2.73 4.16 -19.97
CA ILE A 42 3.97 3.41 -19.77
C ILE A 42 4.84 3.43 -21.03
N ASP A 43 4.22 3.23 -22.21
CA ASP A 43 4.94 3.28 -23.49
C ASP A 43 5.58 4.65 -23.73
N ARG A 44 4.82 5.73 -23.49
CA ARG A 44 5.32 7.10 -23.62
C ARG A 44 6.46 7.38 -22.62
N LEU A 45 6.28 7.04 -21.34
CA LEU A 45 7.31 7.23 -20.30
C LEU A 45 8.57 6.43 -20.62
N SER A 46 8.44 5.22 -21.18
CA SER A 46 9.56 4.38 -21.60
C SER A 46 10.34 5.00 -22.74
N ALA A 47 9.65 5.60 -23.72
CA ALA A 47 10.29 6.33 -24.81
C ALA A 47 11.03 7.58 -24.30
N GLU A 48 10.41 8.37 -23.41
CA GLU A 48 11.04 9.54 -22.80
C GLU A 48 12.26 9.13 -21.94
N LEU A 49 12.16 8.05 -21.16
CA LEU A 49 13.26 7.53 -20.34
C LEU A 49 14.47 7.11 -21.19
N SER A 50 14.23 6.56 -22.38
CA SER A 50 15.30 6.10 -23.29
C SER A 50 16.18 7.25 -23.79
N VAL A 51 15.68 8.49 -23.80
CA VAL A 51 16.38 9.69 -24.28
C VAL A 51 16.74 10.66 -23.16
N ALA A 52 16.34 10.38 -21.93
CA ALA A 52 16.60 11.22 -20.75
C ALA A 52 18.09 11.37 -20.48
N LYS A 53 18.55 12.62 -20.29
CA LYS A 53 19.98 12.96 -20.22
C LYS A 53 20.48 13.20 -18.79
N SER A 54 19.59 13.44 -17.85
CA SER A 54 19.95 13.74 -16.46
C SER A 54 19.31 12.73 -15.49
N ASP A 55 19.97 12.49 -14.36
CA ASP A 55 19.42 11.64 -13.31
C ASP A 55 18.13 12.23 -12.71
N ALA A 56 18.02 13.56 -12.65
CA ALA A 56 16.79 14.22 -12.19
C ALA A 56 15.60 13.96 -13.13
N GLU A 57 15.83 13.98 -14.44
CA GLU A 57 14.80 13.63 -15.43
C GLU A 57 14.46 12.14 -15.35
N LYS A 58 15.46 11.26 -15.26
CA LYS A 58 15.25 9.81 -15.10
C LYS A 58 14.47 9.47 -13.84
N THR A 59 14.83 10.06 -12.70
CA THR A 59 14.12 9.81 -11.44
C THR A 59 12.66 10.22 -11.52
N HIS A 60 12.35 11.35 -12.16
CA HIS A 60 10.96 11.77 -12.34
C HIS A 60 10.17 10.77 -13.20
N LEU A 61 10.71 10.37 -14.35
CA LEU A 61 10.06 9.43 -15.26
C LEU A 61 9.91 8.03 -14.65
N LEU A 62 10.94 7.53 -13.96
CA LEU A 62 10.91 6.25 -13.26
C LEU A 62 9.82 6.21 -12.19
N LEU A 63 9.69 7.28 -11.38
CA LEU A 63 8.63 7.33 -10.37
C LEU A 63 7.25 7.22 -10.99
N LEU A 64 6.98 7.98 -12.07
CA LEU A 64 5.70 7.94 -12.76
C LEU A 64 5.41 6.55 -13.36
N ARG A 65 6.41 5.95 -14.03
CA ARG A 65 6.26 4.64 -14.65
C ARG A 65 6.08 3.52 -13.62
N ALA A 66 6.84 3.56 -12.52
CA ALA A 66 6.72 2.62 -11.42
C ALA A 66 5.31 2.63 -10.81
N VAL A 67 4.75 3.84 -10.58
CA VAL A 67 3.39 3.95 -10.06
C VAL A 67 2.37 3.43 -11.08
N ALA A 68 2.53 3.69 -12.38
CA ALA A 68 1.65 3.14 -13.41
C ALA A 68 1.69 1.60 -13.44
N HIS A 69 2.88 0.99 -13.38
CA HIS A 69 3.03 -0.46 -13.26
C HIS A 69 2.37 -1.01 -12.00
N SER A 70 2.53 -0.34 -10.84
CA SER A 70 1.94 -0.79 -9.59
C SER A 70 0.40 -0.80 -9.64
N VAL A 71 -0.20 0.20 -10.29
CA VAL A 71 -1.65 0.28 -10.50
C VAL A 71 -2.16 -0.81 -11.43
N LEU A 72 -1.39 -1.19 -12.44
CA LEU A 72 -1.67 -2.34 -13.32
C LEU A 72 -1.39 -3.69 -12.67
N ARG A 73 -0.86 -3.72 -11.44
CA ARG A 73 -0.41 -4.92 -10.71
C ARG A 73 0.75 -5.65 -11.40
N ASP A 74 1.50 -4.96 -12.25
CA ASP A 74 2.78 -5.43 -12.76
C ASP A 74 3.87 -5.14 -11.72
N PHE A 75 3.86 -5.96 -10.66
CA PHE A 75 4.66 -5.70 -9.47
C PHE A 75 6.15 -5.84 -9.70
N GLU A 76 6.58 -6.77 -10.58
CA GLU A 76 7.99 -6.93 -10.92
C GLU A 76 8.54 -5.68 -11.61
N ALA A 77 7.85 -5.15 -12.61
CA ALA A 77 8.26 -3.93 -13.31
C ALA A 77 8.22 -2.71 -12.38
N ALA A 78 7.19 -2.59 -11.54
CA ALA A 78 7.10 -1.53 -10.55
C ALA A 78 8.28 -1.54 -9.57
N ILE A 79 8.63 -2.71 -9.01
CA ILE A 79 9.75 -2.87 -8.09
C ILE A 79 11.08 -2.52 -8.76
N ALA A 80 11.27 -2.92 -10.02
CA ALA A 80 12.47 -2.59 -10.79
C ALA A 80 12.63 -1.08 -10.95
N ASP A 81 11.58 -0.38 -11.39
CA ASP A 81 11.60 1.07 -11.59
C ASP A 81 11.79 1.85 -10.27
N PHE A 82 11.08 1.46 -9.19
CA PHE A 82 11.30 2.05 -7.87
C PHE A 82 12.72 1.81 -7.35
N THR A 83 13.31 0.66 -7.65
CA THR A 83 14.68 0.33 -7.22
C THR A 83 15.70 1.19 -7.97
N GLU A 84 15.53 1.38 -9.28
CA GLU A 84 16.37 2.28 -10.06
C GLU A 84 16.19 3.73 -9.60
N TYR A 85 14.95 4.18 -9.36
CA TYR A 85 14.65 5.50 -8.79
C TYR A 85 15.44 5.76 -7.49
N VAL A 86 15.40 4.84 -6.54
CA VAL A 86 16.14 4.95 -5.27
C VAL A 86 17.65 4.91 -5.51
N GLY A 87 18.12 4.07 -6.43
CA GLY A 87 19.53 3.97 -6.82
C GLY A 87 20.09 5.27 -7.41
N LEU A 88 19.28 6.05 -8.10
CA LEU A 88 19.62 7.38 -8.61
C LEU A 88 19.47 8.50 -7.55
N GLY A 89 19.23 8.15 -6.29
CA GLY A 89 19.12 9.09 -5.17
C GLY A 89 17.74 9.68 -4.94
N GLY A 90 16.71 9.12 -5.55
CA GLY A 90 15.31 9.48 -5.30
C GLY A 90 14.91 9.21 -3.84
N LYS A 91 14.19 10.18 -3.23
CA LYS A 91 13.84 10.15 -1.78
C LYS A 91 12.33 10.31 -1.53
N SER A 92 11.48 10.05 -2.52
CA SER A 92 10.03 10.14 -2.31
C SER A 92 9.55 9.09 -1.33
N SER A 93 8.80 9.51 -0.30
CA SER A 93 8.14 8.59 0.64
C SER A 93 7.19 7.63 -0.09
N ILE A 94 6.62 8.06 -1.20
CA ILE A 94 5.71 7.27 -2.02
C ILE A 94 6.46 6.15 -2.75
N ALA A 95 7.66 6.42 -3.27
CA ALA A 95 8.46 5.40 -3.93
C ALA A 95 8.78 4.24 -2.98
N TYR A 96 9.23 4.54 -1.77
CA TYR A 96 9.48 3.53 -0.75
C TYR A 96 8.20 2.79 -0.34
N TRP A 97 7.13 3.53 -0.07
CA TRP A 97 5.85 2.94 0.30
C TRP A 97 5.29 2.01 -0.78
N GLN A 98 5.21 2.49 -2.02
CA GLN A 98 4.66 1.72 -3.13
C GLN A 98 5.55 0.51 -3.47
N ARG A 99 6.87 0.64 -3.39
CA ARG A 99 7.78 -0.51 -3.57
C ARG A 99 7.53 -1.58 -2.51
N ALA A 100 7.39 -1.17 -1.24
CA ALA A 100 7.07 -2.10 -0.15
C ALA A 100 5.73 -2.82 -0.38
N VAL A 101 4.71 -2.10 -0.83
CA VAL A 101 3.40 -2.70 -1.15
C VAL A 101 3.53 -3.69 -2.30
N CYS A 102 4.20 -3.32 -3.40
CA CYS A 102 4.43 -4.22 -4.53
C CYS A 102 5.19 -5.49 -4.12
N GLN A 103 6.20 -5.36 -3.26
CA GLN A 103 6.95 -6.51 -2.72
C GLN A 103 6.05 -7.42 -1.90
N THR A 104 5.19 -6.85 -1.05
CA THR A 104 4.26 -7.64 -0.22
C THR A 104 3.22 -8.37 -1.06
N GLU A 105 2.63 -7.69 -2.05
CA GLU A 105 1.64 -8.27 -2.96
C GLU A 105 2.26 -9.38 -3.83
N LEU A 106 3.49 -9.17 -4.32
CA LEU A 106 4.22 -10.18 -5.09
C LEU A 106 4.56 -11.42 -4.26
N ASP A 107 4.94 -11.23 -3.00
CA ASP A 107 5.21 -12.33 -2.08
C ASP A 107 3.93 -13.11 -1.75
N GLU A 108 2.79 -12.44 -1.53
CA GLU A 108 1.49 -13.10 -1.34
C GLU A 108 1.10 -13.92 -2.58
N PHE A 109 1.29 -13.37 -3.78
CA PHE A 109 1.06 -14.08 -5.04
C PHE A 109 1.97 -15.31 -5.16
N ASN A 110 3.28 -15.16 -4.93
CA ASN A 110 4.24 -16.25 -4.99
C ASN A 110 3.92 -17.36 -3.98
N LEU A 111 3.47 -17.01 -2.77
CA LEU A 111 3.02 -18.00 -1.77
C LEU A 111 1.79 -18.77 -2.26
N SER A 112 0.84 -18.11 -2.90
CA SER A 112 -0.37 -18.77 -3.44
C SER A 112 -0.04 -19.76 -4.55
N GLU A 113 1.06 -19.51 -5.29
CA GLU A 113 1.59 -20.36 -6.34
C GLU A 113 2.59 -21.43 -5.82
N GLY A 114 2.78 -21.53 -4.50
CA GLY A 114 3.74 -22.45 -3.89
C GLY A 114 5.20 -22.07 -4.07
N LYS A 115 5.48 -20.83 -4.45
CA LYS A 115 6.82 -20.24 -4.55
C LYS A 115 7.22 -19.64 -3.20
N GLY A 116 8.52 -19.54 -2.93
CA GLY A 116 9.03 -18.99 -1.67
C GLY A 116 8.85 -17.47 -1.56
N ILE A 117 8.83 -16.96 -0.32
CA ILE A 117 8.87 -15.52 -0.03
C ILE A 117 10.29 -14.99 -0.25
N THR A 118 10.45 -13.96 -1.07
CA THR A 118 11.77 -13.42 -1.42
C THR A 118 12.03 -12.02 -0.86
N ASN A 119 10.98 -11.22 -0.62
CA ASN A 119 11.10 -9.77 -0.40
C ASN A 119 10.62 -9.27 0.97
N LEU A 120 10.16 -10.15 1.87
CA LEU A 120 9.49 -9.76 3.12
C LEU A 120 10.33 -8.83 4.01
N HIS A 121 11.64 -9.07 4.07
CA HIS A 121 12.57 -8.24 4.86
C HIS A 121 12.79 -6.86 4.23
N SER A 122 12.85 -6.81 2.91
CA SER A 122 13.00 -5.57 2.13
C SER A 122 11.77 -4.66 2.27
N ALA A 123 10.56 -5.22 2.27
CA ALA A 123 9.31 -4.43 2.43
C ALA A 123 9.25 -3.70 3.78
N GLU A 124 9.65 -4.32 4.89
CA GLU A 124 9.66 -3.66 6.21
C GLU A 124 10.65 -2.47 6.25
N ALA A 125 11.82 -2.62 5.62
CA ALA A 125 12.79 -1.54 5.50
C ALA A 125 12.21 -0.37 4.69
N ASP A 126 11.58 -0.65 3.57
CA ASP A 126 10.98 0.36 2.72
C ASP A 126 9.81 1.10 3.41
N PHE A 127 8.93 0.40 4.14
CA PHE A 127 7.92 1.07 4.96
C PHE A 127 8.55 2.00 6.00
N SER A 128 9.65 1.56 6.62
CA SER A 128 10.36 2.37 7.63
C SER A 128 11.01 3.60 6.98
N ASP A 129 11.54 3.48 5.77
CA ASP A 129 12.09 4.59 5.00
C ASP A 129 11.01 5.56 4.54
N ALA A 130 9.85 5.06 4.10
CA ALA A 130 8.70 5.89 3.78
C ALA A 130 8.23 6.72 4.98
N ILE A 131 8.16 6.11 6.16
CA ILE A 131 7.82 6.80 7.43
C ILE A 131 8.86 7.86 7.78
N ARG A 132 10.14 7.57 7.60
CA ARG A 132 11.22 8.53 7.86
C ARG A 132 11.14 9.76 6.95
N GLN A 133 10.73 9.59 5.70
CA GLN A 133 10.54 10.69 4.74
C GLN A 133 9.25 11.47 5.03
N ASN A 134 8.16 10.77 5.30
CA ASN A 134 6.86 11.39 5.64
C ASN A 134 6.07 10.52 6.61
N GLY A 135 6.19 10.79 7.90
CA GLY A 135 5.50 10.07 8.96
C GLY A 135 4.00 10.42 9.12
N ASN A 136 3.41 11.19 8.22
CA ASN A 136 2.00 11.61 8.31
C ASN A 136 1.12 10.97 7.24
N ASN A 137 1.41 9.72 6.86
CA ASN A 137 0.60 8.95 5.93
C ASN A 137 0.04 7.70 6.63
N ALA A 138 -1.28 7.69 6.90
CA ALA A 138 -1.95 6.59 7.58
C ALA A 138 -1.78 5.25 6.87
N TYR A 139 -1.79 5.25 5.53
CA TYR A 139 -1.69 4.02 4.74
C TYR A 139 -0.33 3.32 4.85
N VAL A 140 0.75 4.07 5.08
CA VAL A 140 2.08 3.46 5.28
C VAL A 140 2.10 2.62 6.54
N TYR A 141 1.57 3.16 7.63
CA TYR A 141 1.44 2.41 8.89
C TYR A 141 0.44 1.26 8.78
N TYR A 142 -0.70 1.48 8.12
CA TYR A 142 -1.68 0.43 7.88
C TYR A 142 -1.06 -0.76 7.14
N ASN A 143 -0.34 -0.52 6.04
CA ASN A 143 0.28 -1.57 5.25
C ASN A 143 1.43 -2.27 5.99
N ARG A 144 2.25 -1.53 6.76
CA ARG A 144 3.26 -2.16 7.63
C ARG A 144 2.61 -2.99 8.74
N GLY A 145 1.50 -2.53 9.28
CA GLY A 145 0.68 -3.30 10.21
C GLY A 145 0.16 -4.60 9.58
N ASN A 146 -0.27 -4.58 8.31
CA ASN A 146 -0.67 -5.79 7.58
C ASN A 146 0.50 -6.77 7.43
N LEU A 147 1.69 -6.26 7.08
CA LEU A 147 2.91 -7.07 7.00
C LEU A 147 3.23 -7.75 8.34
N HIS A 148 3.19 -7.01 9.46
CA HIS A 148 3.40 -7.56 10.80
C HIS A 148 2.31 -8.58 11.17
N ALA A 149 1.04 -8.31 10.84
CA ALA A 149 -0.08 -9.24 11.10
C ALA A 149 0.09 -10.56 10.31
N GLY A 150 0.53 -10.49 9.07
CA GLY A 150 0.86 -11.66 8.23
C GLY A 150 1.98 -12.52 8.84
N ARG A 151 2.94 -11.91 9.50
CA ARG A 151 4.02 -12.59 10.24
C ARG A 151 3.60 -13.05 11.64
N ASN A 152 2.35 -12.84 12.05
CA ASN A 152 1.84 -13.08 13.40
C ASN A 152 2.54 -12.22 14.50
N GLU A 153 3.15 -11.11 14.13
CA GLU A 153 3.73 -10.12 15.03
C GLU A 153 2.64 -9.16 15.54
N LEU A 154 1.66 -9.72 16.26
CA LEU A 154 0.39 -9.05 16.58
C LEU A 154 0.57 -7.73 17.35
N SER A 155 1.55 -7.64 18.25
CA SER A 155 1.83 -6.41 19.01
C SER A 155 2.25 -5.26 18.07
N LYS A 156 3.22 -5.50 17.19
CA LYS A 156 3.67 -4.51 16.20
C LYS A 156 2.55 -4.08 15.25
N ALA A 157 1.73 -5.06 14.81
CA ALA A 157 0.57 -4.77 13.97
C ALA A 157 -0.44 -3.84 14.67
N ILE A 158 -0.76 -4.11 15.94
CA ILE A 158 -1.69 -3.29 16.75
C ILE A 158 -1.13 -1.87 16.92
N ASP A 159 0.17 -1.72 17.15
CA ASP A 159 0.84 -0.43 17.29
C ASP A 159 0.74 0.38 15.98
N ASP A 160 1.07 -0.23 14.86
CA ASP A 160 1.01 0.42 13.54
C ASP A 160 -0.43 0.80 13.15
N TYR A 161 -1.41 -0.09 13.32
CA TYR A 161 -2.82 0.26 13.10
C TYR A 161 -3.28 1.39 14.02
N SER A 162 -2.77 1.45 15.26
CA SER A 162 -3.13 2.52 16.19
C SER A 162 -2.56 3.87 15.76
N ILE A 163 -1.38 3.88 15.14
CA ILE A 163 -0.82 5.10 14.54
C ILE A 163 -1.62 5.49 13.30
N ALA A 164 -1.96 4.55 12.42
CA ALA A 164 -2.77 4.79 11.24
C ALA A 164 -4.12 5.43 11.60
N ILE A 165 -4.83 4.88 12.60
CA ILE A 165 -6.10 5.41 13.12
C ILE A 165 -5.95 6.82 13.73
N ARG A 166 -4.83 7.10 14.37
CA ARG A 166 -4.57 8.44 14.94
C ARG A 166 -4.36 9.49 13.85
N ILE A 167 -3.77 9.10 12.70
CA ILE A 167 -3.57 9.98 11.54
C ILE A 167 -4.88 10.13 10.76
N ASP A 168 -5.58 9.03 10.50
CA ASP A 168 -6.89 9.00 9.85
C ASP A 168 -7.89 8.19 10.67
N SER A 169 -8.75 8.89 11.41
CA SER A 169 -9.78 8.27 12.25
C SER A 169 -10.95 7.66 11.48
N ASN A 170 -11.00 7.82 10.15
CA ASN A 170 -12.04 7.26 9.28
C ASN A 170 -11.55 6.02 8.50
N LEU A 171 -10.32 5.58 8.71
CA LEU A 171 -9.77 4.38 8.05
C LEU A 171 -10.38 3.11 8.68
N ALA A 172 -11.55 2.70 8.13
CA ALA A 172 -12.33 1.56 8.63
C ALA A 172 -11.53 0.26 8.64
N GLU A 173 -10.70 0.04 7.63
CA GLU A 173 -9.85 -1.14 7.47
C GLU A 173 -8.82 -1.26 8.60
N ALA A 174 -8.28 -0.14 9.08
CA ALA A 174 -7.33 -0.15 10.19
C ALA A 174 -8.00 -0.56 11.51
N TYR A 175 -9.23 -0.10 11.76
CA TYR A 175 -10.01 -0.58 12.90
C TYR A 175 -10.32 -2.07 12.77
N TYR A 176 -10.76 -2.51 11.59
CA TYR A 176 -11.07 -3.91 11.35
C TYR A 176 -9.86 -4.81 11.60
N ASN A 177 -8.72 -4.51 10.99
CA ASN A 177 -7.50 -5.32 11.11
C ASN A 177 -6.92 -5.26 12.54
N ARG A 178 -6.99 -4.10 13.22
CA ARG A 178 -6.61 -4.01 14.65
C ARG A 178 -7.53 -4.85 15.52
N GLY A 179 -8.82 -4.85 15.25
CA GLY A 179 -9.80 -5.71 15.92
C GLY A 179 -9.49 -7.20 15.75
N ILE A 180 -9.14 -7.64 14.53
CA ILE A 180 -8.70 -9.01 14.28
C ILE A 180 -7.40 -9.33 15.04
N ALA A 181 -6.41 -8.46 15.00
CA ALA A 181 -5.14 -8.64 15.72
C ALA A 181 -5.34 -8.72 17.25
N ARG A 182 -6.19 -7.85 17.81
CA ARG A 182 -6.57 -7.87 19.24
C ARG A 182 -7.31 -9.14 19.62
N SER A 183 -8.19 -9.63 18.76
CA SER A 183 -8.89 -10.91 18.99
C SER A 183 -7.91 -12.07 19.03
N LYS A 184 -6.98 -12.12 18.08
CA LYS A 184 -5.93 -13.17 18.04
C LYS A 184 -4.99 -13.10 19.24
N SER A 185 -4.74 -11.92 19.80
CA SER A 185 -3.95 -11.73 21.02
C SER A 185 -4.73 -11.92 22.33
N GLY A 186 -6.01 -12.36 22.25
CA GLY A 186 -6.85 -12.69 23.41
C GLY A 186 -7.63 -11.50 23.98
N ASN A 187 -7.47 -10.27 23.45
CA ASN A 187 -8.21 -9.11 23.93
C ASN A 187 -9.57 -8.96 23.21
N LYS A 188 -10.49 -9.87 23.54
CA LYS A 188 -11.83 -9.94 22.93
C LYS A 188 -12.61 -8.62 23.04
N GLN A 189 -12.54 -7.94 24.19
CA GLN A 189 -13.33 -6.74 24.42
C GLN A 189 -12.86 -5.57 23.55
N ALA A 190 -11.56 -5.33 23.47
CA ALA A 190 -11.00 -4.31 22.60
C ALA A 190 -11.18 -4.65 21.10
N ALA A 191 -11.18 -5.94 20.76
CA ALA A 191 -11.49 -6.39 19.41
C ALA A 191 -12.91 -6.02 19.00
N ILE A 192 -13.91 -6.26 19.87
CA ILE A 192 -15.31 -5.92 19.58
C ILE A 192 -15.49 -4.41 19.44
N GLN A 193 -14.82 -3.59 20.23
CA GLN A 193 -14.87 -2.13 20.11
C GLN A 193 -14.35 -1.66 18.73
N ASP A 194 -13.18 -2.16 18.31
CA ASP A 194 -12.62 -1.81 17.02
C ASP A 194 -13.50 -2.29 15.85
N LEU A 195 -13.98 -3.53 15.91
CA LEU A 195 -14.87 -4.07 14.88
C LEU A 195 -16.21 -3.32 14.81
N SER A 196 -16.76 -2.88 15.94
CA SER A 196 -17.97 -2.04 15.96
C SER A 196 -17.69 -0.71 15.24
N LYS A 197 -16.52 -0.09 15.52
CA LYS A 197 -16.14 1.15 14.85
C LYS A 197 -15.94 0.97 13.36
N ALA A 198 -15.32 -0.12 12.92
CA ALA A 198 -15.19 -0.46 11.51
C ALA A 198 -16.57 -0.59 10.82
N GLY A 199 -17.52 -1.26 11.48
CA GLY A 199 -18.90 -1.38 11.00
C GLY A 199 -19.64 -0.04 10.89
N GLU A 200 -19.48 0.85 11.88
CA GLU A 200 -20.02 2.22 11.85
C GLU A 200 -19.45 3.04 10.68
N LEU A 201 -18.18 2.80 10.32
CA LEU A 201 -17.51 3.44 9.18
C LEU A 201 -17.83 2.79 7.83
N GLY A 202 -18.74 1.80 7.79
CA GLY A 202 -19.25 1.18 6.56
C GLY A 202 -18.67 -0.19 6.24
N LEU A 203 -17.72 -0.72 7.03
CA LEU A 203 -17.15 -2.05 6.82
C LEU A 203 -18.03 -3.10 7.55
N TYR A 204 -19.21 -3.40 6.97
CA TYR A 204 -20.27 -4.21 7.58
C TYR A 204 -19.87 -5.67 7.89
N ASP A 205 -18.86 -6.21 7.20
CA ASP A 205 -18.32 -7.53 7.48
C ASP A 205 -17.81 -7.68 8.92
N ALA A 206 -17.46 -6.57 9.57
CA ALA A 206 -17.05 -6.54 10.97
C ALA A 206 -18.13 -7.12 11.91
N TYR A 207 -19.42 -6.92 11.63
CA TYR A 207 -20.50 -7.44 12.45
C TYR A 207 -20.58 -8.97 12.43
N ALA A 208 -20.22 -9.59 11.31
CA ALA A 208 -20.14 -11.05 11.22
C ALA A 208 -19.01 -11.61 12.12
N VAL A 209 -17.89 -10.89 12.22
CA VAL A 209 -16.78 -11.25 13.10
C VAL A 209 -17.19 -11.08 14.56
N ILE A 210 -17.84 -9.99 14.94
CA ILE A 210 -18.37 -9.77 16.31
C ILE A 210 -19.29 -10.90 16.72
N LYS A 211 -20.21 -11.31 15.82
CA LYS A 211 -21.15 -12.43 16.09
C LYS A 211 -20.41 -13.74 16.36
N ARG A 212 -19.31 -14.01 15.64
CA ARG A 212 -18.46 -15.19 15.89
C ARG A 212 -17.75 -15.12 17.23
N LEU A 213 -17.14 -13.96 17.56
CA LEU A 213 -16.46 -13.75 18.83
C LEU A 213 -17.39 -13.92 20.04
N ASN A 214 -18.66 -13.49 19.94
CA ASN A 214 -19.63 -13.62 21.02
C ASN A 214 -20.11 -15.06 21.25
N LYS A 215 -19.97 -15.96 20.24
CA LYS A 215 -20.28 -17.38 20.38
C LYS A 215 -19.17 -18.21 21.00
N GLN A 216 -17.94 -17.71 20.98
CA GLN A 216 -16.79 -18.35 21.61
C GLN A 216 -16.80 -18.00 23.11
N LYS A 217 -17.21 -19.01 23.94
CA LYS A 217 -17.20 -18.93 25.40
C LYS A 217 -15.78 -19.09 25.94
#